data_e0eb0806ea77f3afdad8158bb76d3a86
#
_entry.id   e0eb0806ea77f3afdad8158bb76d3a86
#
_cell.length_a   1.000
_cell.length_b   1.000
_cell.length_c   1.000
_cell.angle_alpha   90.00
_cell.angle_beta   90.00
_cell.angle_gamma   90.00
#
_symmetry.space_group_name_H-M   'P 1'
#
loop_
_entity.id
_entity.type
_entity.pdbx_description
1 polymer ?
#
loop_
_entity_poly.entity_id
_entity_poly.type
_entity_poly.pdbx_seq_one_letter_code
_entity_poly.pdbx_strand_id
1 'polypeptide(L)'
;MHSFRHHQRELGQASAKATNRLILKGGWRYDLHGWFFDTCVFRGKGRELRQRTVTLAQLQPGDHVLDVGCGTGTLALEVQRGVGSAGRVVGIDPGTEQIARARAKAARHDVPIAFQVAVIEQLAFPDQTFDVVLSTLMMHHLPARLKAQGLAEIARVLKPGGRLVIADFTRKQERTGLAARFHAGGSSLPELAALVADAGFAQVETEEMPPPRFSAFPGAGFVRAYKSGEQPFMYR
;
A
#
# COMPACT_ATOMS: atom_id res chain seq x y z
N MET A 1 -12.26 21.68 25.43
CA MET A 1 -11.07 21.20 24.68
C MET A 1 -10.47 19.90 25.18
N HIS A 2 -10.50 19.56 26.47
CA HIS A 2 -9.93 18.31 27.03
C HIS A 2 -10.69 17.03 26.61
N SER A 3 -12.03 17.06 26.57
CA SER A 3 -12.87 15.90 26.22
C SER A 3 -12.70 15.42 24.76
N PHE A 4 -12.48 16.35 23.81
CA PHE A 4 -12.30 15.99 22.39
C PHE A 4 -10.97 15.27 22.12
N ARG A 5 -9.89 15.66 22.82
CA ARG A 5 -8.58 14.99 22.73
C ARG A 5 -8.58 13.61 23.37
N HIS A 6 -9.39 13.38 24.39
CA HIS A 6 -9.51 12.07 25.05
C HIS A 6 -10.24 11.09 24.12
N HIS A 7 -11.34 11.52 23.50
CA HIS A 7 -12.11 10.71 22.57
C HIS A 7 -11.32 10.34 21.30
N GLN A 8 -10.51 11.26 20.78
CA GLN A 8 -9.60 10.99 19.65
C GLN A 8 -8.52 9.97 20.01
N ARG A 9 -7.99 9.99 21.24
CA ARG A 9 -7.01 9.00 21.72
C ARG A 9 -7.62 7.61 21.89
N GLU A 10 -8.84 7.52 22.38
CA GLU A 10 -9.55 6.25 22.54
C GLU A 10 -9.92 5.63 21.19
N LEU A 11 -10.36 6.43 20.23
CA LEU A 11 -10.62 5.96 18.86
C LEU A 11 -9.33 5.47 18.16
N GLY A 12 -8.21 6.20 18.33
CA GLY A 12 -6.90 5.79 17.81
C GLY A 12 -6.40 4.48 18.44
N GLN A 13 -6.57 4.31 19.76
CA GLN A 13 -6.19 3.06 20.44
C GLN A 13 -7.09 1.87 20.06
N ALA A 14 -8.39 2.09 19.84
CA ALA A 14 -9.31 1.05 19.39
C ALA A 14 -9.01 0.64 17.94
N SER A 15 -8.64 1.58 17.06
CA SER A 15 -8.22 1.33 15.68
C SER A 15 -6.91 0.54 15.63
N ALA A 16 -5.89 0.98 16.37
CA ALA A 16 -4.61 0.27 16.47
C ALA A 16 -4.76 -1.15 17.03
N LYS A 17 -5.72 -1.39 17.97
CA LYS A 17 -6.06 -2.73 18.45
C LYS A 17 -6.74 -3.59 17.38
N ALA A 18 -7.54 -3.00 16.50
CA ALA A 18 -8.19 -3.73 15.40
C ALA A 18 -7.15 -4.18 14.37
N THR A 19 -6.23 -3.30 14.00
CA THR A 19 -5.13 -3.63 13.07
C THR A 19 -4.14 -4.62 13.68
N ASN A 20 -3.84 -4.54 14.97
CA ASN A 20 -2.98 -5.51 15.66
C ASN A 20 -3.50 -6.95 15.60
N ARG A 21 -4.81 -7.18 15.43
CA ARG A 21 -5.37 -8.52 15.19
C ARG A 21 -5.11 -9.03 13.76
N LEU A 22 -4.80 -8.14 12.83
CA LEU A 22 -4.55 -8.46 11.42
C LEU A 22 -3.06 -8.64 11.12
N ILE A 23 -2.17 -8.40 12.11
CA ILE A 23 -0.72 -8.57 11.94
C ILE A 23 -0.42 -10.05 11.69
N LEU A 24 0.15 -10.34 10.53
CA LEU A 24 0.64 -11.65 10.17
C LEU A 24 1.87 -11.97 11.01
N LYS A 25 1.70 -12.80 12.05
CA LYS A 25 2.81 -13.33 12.84
C LYS A 25 3.53 -14.39 12.00
N GLY A 26 4.72 -14.09 11.54
CA GLY A 26 5.46 -15.06 10.75
C GLY A 26 6.94 -14.73 10.69
N GLY A 27 7.74 -15.28 11.60
CA GLY A 27 9.18 -15.20 11.63
C GLY A 27 9.90 -15.58 10.30
N TRP A 28 11.11 -16.15 10.35
CA TRP A 28 11.89 -16.59 9.16
C TRP A 28 11.08 -17.43 8.15
N ARG A 29 10.04 -18.11 8.63
CA ARG A 29 9.08 -18.87 7.80
C ARG A 29 8.29 -17.97 6.85
N TYR A 30 8.05 -16.69 7.20
CA TYR A 30 7.34 -15.74 6.34
C TYR A 30 8.16 -15.35 5.12
N ASP A 31 9.48 -15.11 5.28
CA ASP A 31 10.36 -14.80 4.15
C ASP A 31 10.57 -16.02 3.24
N LEU A 32 10.73 -17.20 3.83
CA LEU A 32 10.85 -18.43 3.05
C LEU A 32 9.55 -18.77 2.32
N HIS A 33 8.38 -18.57 2.98
CA HIS A 33 7.08 -18.67 2.33
C HIS A 33 6.93 -17.61 1.24
N GLY A 34 7.25 -16.35 1.53
CA GLY A 34 7.18 -15.26 0.56
C GLY A 34 8.03 -15.53 -0.68
N TRP A 35 9.29 -15.97 -0.49
CA TRP A 35 10.17 -16.37 -1.59
C TRP A 35 9.66 -17.61 -2.34
N PHE A 36 9.21 -18.63 -1.61
CA PHE A 36 8.66 -19.84 -2.19
C PHE A 36 7.37 -19.55 -2.97
N PHE A 37 6.47 -18.76 -2.39
CA PHE A 37 5.23 -18.35 -3.07
C PHE A 37 5.52 -17.47 -4.29
N ASP A 38 6.43 -16.50 -4.20
CA ASP A 38 6.80 -15.65 -5.35
C ASP A 38 7.46 -16.45 -6.47
N THR A 39 8.35 -17.40 -6.13
CA THR A 39 9.14 -18.14 -7.12
C THR A 39 8.40 -19.36 -7.64
N CYS A 40 7.81 -20.17 -6.76
CA CYS A 40 7.24 -21.47 -7.10
C CYS A 40 5.74 -21.43 -7.35
N VAL A 41 4.99 -20.66 -6.54
CA VAL A 41 3.52 -20.58 -6.64
C VAL A 41 3.10 -19.47 -7.58
N PHE A 42 3.68 -18.29 -7.45
CA PHE A 42 3.37 -17.13 -8.29
C PHE A 42 4.25 -17.04 -9.56
N ARG A 43 5.23 -17.94 -9.72
CA ARG A 43 6.08 -18.02 -10.92
C ARG A 43 6.70 -16.68 -11.32
N GLY A 44 7.20 -15.92 -10.35
CA GLY A 44 7.81 -14.60 -10.57
C GLY A 44 6.80 -13.44 -10.72
N LYS A 45 5.50 -13.68 -10.58
CA LYS A 45 4.47 -12.64 -10.69
C LYS A 45 4.58 -11.55 -9.63
N GLY A 46 5.10 -11.85 -8.46
CA GLY A 46 5.39 -10.84 -7.45
C GLY A 46 6.41 -9.81 -7.92
N ARG A 47 7.44 -10.24 -8.65
CA ARG A 47 8.41 -9.33 -9.27
C ARG A 47 7.76 -8.48 -10.37
N GLU A 48 6.99 -9.10 -11.27
CA GLU A 48 6.26 -8.41 -12.33
C GLU A 48 5.30 -7.37 -11.75
N LEU A 49 4.56 -7.72 -10.70
CA LEU A 49 3.66 -6.83 -9.99
C LEU A 49 4.41 -5.61 -9.43
N ARG A 50 5.54 -5.80 -8.73
CA ARG A 50 6.34 -4.68 -8.23
C ARG A 50 6.88 -3.80 -9.37
N GLN A 51 7.43 -4.40 -10.42
CA GLN A 51 7.92 -3.65 -11.59
C GLN A 51 6.80 -2.83 -12.23
N ARG A 52 5.60 -3.40 -12.36
CA ARG A 52 4.46 -2.68 -12.90
C ARG A 52 4.01 -1.55 -11.97
N THR A 53 4.00 -1.77 -10.65
CA THR A 53 3.72 -0.73 -9.65
C THR A 53 4.69 0.46 -9.80
N VAL A 54 5.98 0.18 -9.91
CA VAL A 54 7.02 1.22 -10.12
C VAL A 54 6.80 1.98 -11.45
N THR A 55 6.45 1.25 -12.52
CA THR A 55 6.15 1.89 -13.82
C THR A 55 4.94 2.82 -13.72
N LEU A 56 3.84 2.36 -13.10
CA LEU A 56 2.62 3.15 -12.93
C LEU A 56 2.83 4.35 -11.99
N ALA A 57 3.76 4.25 -11.05
CA ALA A 57 4.11 5.34 -10.14
C ALA A 57 4.79 6.51 -10.85
N GLN A 58 5.37 6.31 -12.05
CA GLN A 58 6.04 7.36 -12.82
C GLN A 58 7.02 8.17 -11.95
N LEU A 59 7.85 7.46 -11.18
CA LEU A 59 8.78 8.07 -10.24
C LEU A 59 9.70 9.09 -10.92
N GLN A 60 9.91 10.22 -10.26
CA GLN A 60 10.84 11.25 -10.69
C GLN A 60 12.03 11.31 -9.71
N PRO A 61 13.24 11.64 -10.20
CA PRO A 61 14.35 11.94 -9.31
C PRO A 61 13.97 13.04 -8.31
N GLY A 62 14.19 12.78 -7.03
CA GLY A 62 13.83 13.69 -5.95
C GLY A 62 12.45 13.48 -5.34
N ASP A 63 11.59 12.59 -5.86
CA ASP A 63 10.29 12.28 -5.27
C ASP A 63 10.42 11.81 -3.81
N HIS A 64 9.52 12.29 -2.97
CA HIS A 64 9.29 11.75 -1.63
C HIS A 64 8.18 10.68 -1.72
N VAL A 65 8.51 9.44 -1.43
CA VAL A 65 7.62 8.29 -1.60
C VAL A 65 7.29 7.62 -0.28
N LEU A 66 6.01 7.29 -0.06
CA LEU A 66 5.55 6.46 1.05
C LEU A 66 5.10 5.09 0.50
N ASP A 67 5.66 4.01 1.05
CA ASP A 67 5.24 2.61 0.81
C ASP A 67 4.41 2.12 2.01
N VAL A 68 3.10 2.01 1.82
CA VAL A 68 2.13 1.64 2.87
C VAL A 68 1.87 0.14 2.84
N GLY A 69 2.19 -0.54 3.96
CA GLY A 69 2.21 -2.00 4.03
C GLY A 69 3.46 -2.55 3.34
N CYS A 70 4.62 -1.93 3.59
CA CYS A 70 5.88 -2.22 2.90
C CYS A 70 6.43 -3.62 3.14
N GLY A 71 5.90 -4.36 4.12
CA GLY A 71 6.38 -5.69 4.51
C GLY A 71 7.88 -5.67 4.79
N THR A 72 8.63 -6.52 4.09
CA THR A 72 10.10 -6.61 4.24
C THR A 72 10.87 -5.63 3.35
N GLY A 73 10.20 -4.60 2.80
CA GLY A 73 10.83 -3.46 2.13
C GLY A 73 11.36 -3.73 0.71
N THR A 74 10.93 -4.81 0.05
CA THR A 74 11.45 -5.13 -1.29
C THR A 74 11.07 -4.09 -2.34
N LEU A 75 9.81 -3.62 -2.34
CA LEU A 75 9.36 -2.55 -3.23
C LEU A 75 10.06 -1.23 -2.90
N ALA A 76 10.15 -0.86 -1.62
CA ALA A 76 10.83 0.37 -1.19
C ALA A 76 12.28 0.47 -1.69
N LEU A 77 13.02 -0.65 -1.73
CA LEU A 77 14.38 -0.70 -2.31
C LEU A 77 14.39 -0.42 -3.81
N GLU A 78 13.42 -0.96 -4.56
CA GLU A 78 13.28 -0.69 -6.00
C GLU A 78 12.93 0.77 -6.25
N VAL A 79 12.03 1.32 -5.45
CA VAL A 79 11.57 2.72 -5.49
C VAL A 79 12.73 3.68 -5.21
N GLN A 80 13.56 3.43 -4.18
CA GLN A 80 14.69 4.31 -3.85
C GLN A 80 15.70 4.42 -5.00
N ARG A 81 15.89 3.34 -5.76
CA ARG A 81 16.74 3.41 -6.97
C ARG A 81 16.13 4.32 -8.04
N GLY A 82 14.80 4.34 -8.16
CA GLY A 82 14.08 5.17 -9.12
C GLY A 82 14.11 6.66 -8.78
N VAL A 83 13.98 7.01 -7.49
CA VAL A 83 13.98 8.41 -7.04
C VAL A 83 15.40 8.98 -6.84
N GLY A 84 16.42 8.13 -6.81
CA GLY A 84 17.82 8.52 -6.67
C GLY A 84 18.18 9.07 -5.30
N SER A 85 19.37 9.66 -5.20
CA SER A 85 19.91 10.18 -3.92
C SER A 85 19.24 11.46 -3.43
N ALA A 86 18.60 12.22 -4.32
CA ALA A 86 17.83 13.41 -3.97
C ALA A 86 16.42 13.09 -3.43
N GLY A 87 15.89 11.89 -3.76
CA GLY A 87 14.59 11.42 -3.31
C GLY A 87 14.65 10.77 -1.93
N ARG A 88 13.47 10.58 -1.34
CA ARG A 88 13.32 9.95 -0.03
C ARG A 88 12.23 8.90 -0.08
N VAL A 89 12.50 7.73 0.50
CA VAL A 89 11.51 6.67 0.64
C VAL A 89 11.28 6.38 2.11
N VAL A 90 10.01 6.31 2.47
CA VAL A 90 9.56 5.85 3.79
C VAL A 90 8.69 4.63 3.60
N GLY A 91 8.95 3.56 4.34
CA GLY A 91 8.11 2.36 4.39
C GLY A 91 7.44 2.23 5.74
N ILE A 92 6.14 1.92 5.74
CA ILE A 92 5.41 1.62 6.98
C ILE A 92 4.75 0.25 6.89
N ASP A 93 4.73 -0.45 8.02
CA ASP A 93 4.03 -1.74 8.18
C ASP A 93 3.67 -1.93 9.66
N PRO A 94 2.51 -2.49 10.02
CA PRO A 94 2.16 -2.75 11.42
C PRO A 94 3.00 -3.87 12.05
N GLY A 95 3.65 -4.71 11.24
CA GLY A 95 4.45 -5.84 11.71
C GLY A 95 5.85 -5.42 12.13
N THR A 96 6.18 -5.53 13.41
CA THR A 96 7.51 -5.19 13.96
C THR A 96 8.62 -6.05 13.36
N GLU A 97 8.35 -7.34 13.09
CA GLU A 97 9.31 -8.25 12.45
C GLU A 97 9.58 -7.87 11.01
N GLN A 98 8.53 -7.50 10.25
CA GLN A 98 8.64 -7.04 8.87
C GLN A 98 9.53 -5.79 8.79
N ILE A 99 9.28 -4.83 9.66
CA ILE A 99 10.08 -3.59 9.74
C ILE A 99 11.55 -3.89 10.14
N ALA A 100 11.79 -4.79 11.10
CA ALA A 100 13.15 -5.18 11.46
C ALA A 100 13.91 -5.77 10.27
N ARG A 101 13.25 -6.61 9.46
CA ARG A 101 13.83 -7.23 8.24
C ARG A 101 14.02 -6.21 7.12
N ALA A 102 13.05 -5.29 6.94
CA ALA A 102 13.18 -4.22 5.97
C ALA A 102 14.42 -3.35 6.26
N ARG A 103 14.62 -2.96 7.53
CA ARG A 103 15.81 -2.23 7.99
C ARG A 103 17.10 -3.00 7.75
N ALA A 104 17.15 -4.29 8.13
CA ALA A 104 18.32 -5.14 7.90
C ALA A 104 18.63 -5.32 6.41
N LYS A 105 17.59 -5.40 5.56
CA LYS A 105 17.74 -5.49 4.10
C LYS A 105 18.31 -4.18 3.53
N ALA A 106 17.75 -3.02 3.91
CA ALA A 106 18.25 -1.72 3.46
C ALA A 106 19.70 -1.49 3.88
N ALA A 107 20.06 -1.83 5.12
CA ALA A 107 21.44 -1.73 5.61
C ALA A 107 22.42 -2.61 4.80
N ARG A 108 22.02 -3.82 4.42
CA ARG A 108 22.87 -4.71 3.58
C ARG A 108 23.11 -4.16 2.18
N HIS A 109 22.23 -3.33 1.68
CA HIS A 109 22.33 -2.71 0.35
C HIS A 109 22.85 -1.27 0.41
N ASP A 110 23.17 -0.76 1.60
CA ASP A 110 23.58 0.64 1.83
C ASP A 110 22.60 1.66 1.23
N VAL A 111 21.30 1.42 1.47
CA VAL A 111 20.22 2.26 0.90
C VAL A 111 19.51 3.00 2.02
N PRO A 112 19.45 4.35 1.98
CA PRO A 112 18.91 5.18 3.06
C PRO A 112 17.36 5.25 3.02
N ILE A 113 16.70 4.17 3.43
CA ILE A 113 15.23 4.12 3.54
C ILE A 113 14.83 4.16 5.02
N ALA A 114 13.86 5.01 5.35
CA ALA A 114 13.27 5.05 6.68
C ALA A 114 12.13 4.04 6.79
N PHE A 115 12.24 3.06 7.70
CA PHE A 115 11.16 2.10 7.97
C PHE A 115 10.58 2.31 9.37
N GLN A 116 9.24 2.36 9.49
CA GLN A 116 8.53 2.64 10.73
C GLN A 116 7.39 1.64 10.96
N VAL A 117 7.19 1.25 12.22
CA VAL A 117 6.00 0.50 12.62
C VAL A 117 4.84 1.49 12.71
N ALA A 118 3.89 1.36 11.80
CA ALA A 118 2.72 2.25 11.73
C ALA A 118 1.55 1.56 11.02
N VAL A 119 0.36 2.12 11.18
CA VAL A 119 -0.89 1.66 10.58
C VAL A 119 -1.42 2.70 9.59
N ILE A 120 -2.11 2.24 8.55
CA ILE A 120 -2.58 3.09 7.46
C ILE A 120 -3.65 4.09 7.91
N GLU A 121 -4.48 3.73 8.86
CA GLU A 121 -5.60 4.55 9.35
C GLU A 121 -5.18 5.72 10.24
N GLN A 122 -3.87 5.86 10.54
CA GLN A 122 -3.31 6.97 11.31
C GLN A 122 -1.84 7.16 10.92
N LEU A 123 -1.62 7.92 9.85
CA LEU A 123 -0.29 8.23 9.36
C LEU A 123 0.34 9.38 10.15
N ALA A 124 1.46 9.10 10.83
CA ALA A 124 2.18 10.10 11.66
C ALA A 124 3.05 11.03 10.80
N PHE A 125 2.51 11.49 9.67
CA PHE A 125 3.16 12.43 8.76
C PHE A 125 2.34 13.71 8.62
N PRO A 126 2.96 14.87 8.38
CA PRO A 126 2.26 16.09 8.04
C PRO A 126 1.45 15.96 6.75
N ASP A 127 0.48 16.83 6.57
CA ASP A 127 -0.26 16.98 5.32
C ASP A 127 0.72 17.29 4.18
N GLN A 128 0.39 16.86 2.96
CA GLN A 128 1.10 17.23 1.74
C GLN A 128 2.62 16.96 1.80
N THR A 129 3.00 15.82 2.39
CA THR A 129 4.42 15.44 2.57
C THR A 129 4.98 14.68 1.36
N PHE A 130 4.17 13.83 0.74
CA PHE A 130 4.63 12.87 -0.26
C PHE A 130 4.18 13.25 -1.68
N ASP A 131 5.06 13.00 -2.64
CA ASP A 131 4.78 13.13 -4.08
C ASP A 131 4.07 11.87 -4.59
N VAL A 132 4.41 10.70 -4.01
CA VAL A 132 3.86 9.41 -4.39
C VAL A 132 3.56 8.57 -3.14
N VAL A 133 2.41 7.91 -3.15
CA VAL A 133 2.08 6.85 -2.17
C VAL A 133 1.82 5.55 -2.91
N LEU A 134 2.44 4.48 -2.43
CA LEU A 134 2.31 3.12 -2.95
C LEU A 134 1.67 2.22 -1.90
N SER A 135 0.88 1.25 -2.34
CA SER A 135 0.40 0.16 -1.49
C SER A 135 0.32 -1.13 -2.30
N THR A 136 1.02 -2.18 -1.86
CA THR A 136 1.13 -3.42 -2.64
C THR A 136 0.76 -4.62 -1.79
N LEU A 137 -0.26 -5.38 -2.23
CA LEU A 137 -0.75 -6.62 -1.61
C LEU A 137 -1.10 -6.45 -0.11
N MET A 138 -1.69 -5.32 0.24
CA MET A 138 -2.01 -4.99 1.63
C MET A 138 -3.50 -4.70 1.84
N MET A 139 -4.16 -4.00 0.89
CA MET A 139 -5.54 -3.56 1.06
C MET A 139 -6.53 -4.71 1.26
N HIS A 140 -6.27 -5.88 0.65
CA HIS A 140 -7.14 -7.06 0.80
C HIS A 140 -7.19 -7.60 2.24
N HIS A 141 -6.25 -7.25 3.10
CA HIS A 141 -6.27 -7.60 4.52
C HIS A 141 -7.18 -6.70 5.35
N LEU A 142 -7.57 -5.53 4.82
CA LEU A 142 -8.32 -4.53 5.58
C LEU A 142 -9.83 -4.68 5.40
N PRO A 143 -10.63 -4.55 6.47
CA PRO A 143 -12.06 -4.36 6.36
C PRO A 143 -12.39 -3.02 5.69
N ALA A 144 -13.54 -2.90 5.05
CA ALA A 144 -13.95 -1.73 4.26
C ALA A 144 -13.78 -0.39 5.02
N ARG A 145 -14.13 -0.37 6.31
CA ARG A 145 -13.98 0.82 7.15
C ARG A 145 -12.52 1.28 7.24
N LEU A 146 -11.57 0.36 7.45
CA LEU A 146 -10.14 0.71 7.54
C LEU A 146 -9.55 1.10 6.19
N LYS A 147 -10.05 0.52 5.08
CA LYS A 147 -9.71 0.97 3.73
C LYS A 147 -10.08 2.44 3.53
N ALA A 148 -11.32 2.82 3.84
CA ALA A 148 -11.79 4.19 3.69
C ALA A 148 -10.98 5.17 4.56
N GLN A 149 -10.73 4.82 5.83
CA GLN A 149 -9.92 5.64 6.73
C GLN A 149 -8.48 5.79 6.21
N GLY A 150 -7.87 4.70 5.76
CA GLY A 150 -6.51 4.70 5.23
C GLY A 150 -6.39 5.51 3.94
N LEU A 151 -7.38 5.42 3.03
CA LEU A 151 -7.40 6.21 1.81
C LEU A 151 -7.54 7.71 2.10
N ALA A 152 -8.34 8.09 3.11
CA ALA A 152 -8.43 9.47 3.56
C ALA A 152 -7.08 9.99 4.13
N GLU A 153 -6.37 9.17 4.92
CA GLU A 153 -5.04 9.51 5.41
C GLU A 153 -4.00 9.61 4.27
N ILE A 154 -4.05 8.69 3.30
CA ILE A 154 -3.22 8.78 2.09
C ILE A 154 -3.50 10.08 1.34
N ALA A 155 -4.79 10.43 1.13
CA ALA A 155 -5.15 11.69 0.49
C ALA A 155 -4.63 12.91 1.27
N ARG A 156 -4.65 12.87 2.60
CA ARG A 156 -4.12 13.93 3.45
C ARG A 156 -2.61 14.13 3.27
N VAL A 157 -1.85 13.05 3.32
CA VAL A 157 -0.37 13.13 3.28
C VAL A 157 0.21 13.31 1.88
N LEU A 158 -0.56 13.05 0.83
CA LEU A 158 -0.16 13.35 -0.55
C LEU A 158 -0.19 14.87 -0.81
N LYS A 159 0.77 15.36 -1.56
CA LYS A 159 0.76 16.72 -2.10
C LYS A 159 -0.36 16.87 -3.14
N PRO A 160 -0.87 18.09 -3.39
CA PRO A 160 -1.73 18.36 -4.55
C PRO A 160 -1.04 17.87 -5.84
N GLY A 161 -1.77 17.14 -6.69
CA GLY A 161 -1.20 16.50 -7.89
C GLY A 161 -0.34 15.27 -7.61
N GLY A 162 -0.16 14.90 -6.35
CA GLY A 162 0.56 13.67 -5.95
C GLY A 162 -0.16 12.40 -6.42
N ARG A 163 0.58 11.33 -6.56
CA ARG A 163 0.14 10.06 -7.18
C ARG A 163 -0.07 8.97 -6.14
N LEU A 164 -1.18 8.25 -6.27
CA LEU A 164 -1.45 7.02 -5.55
C LEU A 164 -1.38 5.84 -6.53
N VAL A 165 -0.64 4.78 -6.19
CA VAL A 165 -0.71 3.50 -6.91
C VAL A 165 -0.96 2.38 -5.91
N ILE A 166 -2.06 1.67 -6.12
CA ILE A 166 -2.41 0.46 -5.37
C ILE A 166 -2.28 -0.73 -6.31
N ALA A 167 -1.57 -1.77 -5.90
CA ALA A 167 -1.54 -3.07 -6.55
C ALA A 167 -2.06 -4.12 -5.58
N ASP A 168 -3.14 -4.81 -5.90
CA ASP A 168 -3.71 -5.79 -4.99
C ASP A 168 -4.34 -6.98 -5.71
N PHE A 169 -4.59 -8.06 -4.97
CA PHE A 169 -5.32 -9.19 -5.50
C PHE A 169 -6.76 -8.80 -5.85
N THR A 170 -7.18 -9.21 -7.04
CA THR A 170 -8.55 -8.98 -7.50
C THR A 170 -9.42 -10.19 -7.21
N ARG A 171 -10.56 -9.94 -6.57
CA ARG A 171 -11.59 -10.97 -6.43
C ARG A 171 -12.36 -11.10 -7.74
N LYS A 172 -12.29 -12.26 -8.40
CA LYS A 172 -13.22 -12.57 -9.48
C LYS A 172 -14.63 -12.71 -8.88
N GLN A 173 -15.57 -12.03 -9.48
CA GLN A 173 -16.97 -11.92 -9.05
C GLN A 173 -17.73 -13.27 -8.95
N GLU A 174 -17.17 -14.38 -9.44
CA GLU A 174 -17.85 -15.67 -9.64
C GLU A 174 -17.16 -16.88 -9.01
N ARG A 175 -16.48 -16.75 -7.88
CA ARG A 175 -15.99 -17.95 -7.20
C ARG A 175 -16.85 -18.32 -6.00
N THR A 176 -17.73 -19.33 -6.21
CA THR A 176 -18.40 -20.10 -5.15
C THR A 176 -17.47 -21.23 -4.69
N GLY A 177 -17.40 -21.52 -3.40
CA GLY A 177 -16.65 -22.66 -2.88
C GLY A 177 -15.58 -22.32 -1.84
N LEU A 178 -14.81 -23.34 -1.44
CA LEU A 178 -13.82 -23.25 -0.35
C LEU A 178 -12.74 -22.17 -0.59
N ALA A 179 -12.38 -21.91 -1.85
CA ALA A 179 -11.43 -20.87 -2.23
C ALA A 179 -11.93 -19.44 -1.94
N ALA A 180 -13.25 -19.22 -1.88
CA ALA A 180 -13.83 -17.92 -1.53
C ALA A 180 -13.57 -17.54 -0.06
N ARG A 181 -13.39 -18.55 0.84
CA ARG A 181 -13.14 -18.31 2.28
C ARG A 181 -11.75 -17.77 2.58
N PHE A 182 -10.77 -18.06 1.73
CA PHE A 182 -9.39 -17.57 1.91
C PHE A 182 -9.18 -16.12 1.40
N HIS A 183 -10.13 -15.58 0.66
CA HIS A 183 -10.06 -14.23 0.07
C HIS A 183 -11.23 -13.34 0.49
N ALA A 184 -11.80 -13.60 1.67
CA ALA A 184 -13.00 -12.90 2.18
C ALA A 184 -12.83 -11.37 2.36
N GLY A 185 -11.59 -10.84 2.35
CA GLY A 185 -11.31 -9.41 2.51
C GLY A 185 -10.96 -8.65 1.21
N GLY A 186 -10.78 -9.35 0.08
CA GLY A 186 -10.41 -8.71 -1.18
C GLY A 186 -11.58 -7.91 -1.79
N SER A 187 -11.31 -6.71 -2.28
CA SER A 187 -12.25 -5.94 -3.11
C SER A 187 -12.09 -6.37 -4.57
N SER A 188 -13.16 -6.30 -5.35
CA SER A 188 -13.03 -6.30 -6.81
C SER A 188 -12.32 -5.01 -7.26
N LEU A 189 -11.73 -5.03 -8.44
CA LEU A 189 -11.03 -3.85 -8.95
C LEU A 189 -11.95 -2.62 -9.07
N PRO A 190 -13.21 -2.74 -9.57
CA PRO A 190 -14.16 -1.63 -9.57
C PRO A 190 -14.51 -1.13 -8.16
N GLU A 191 -14.68 -2.02 -7.18
CA GLU A 191 -14.94 -1.61 -5.79
C GLU A 191 -13.76 -0.83 -5.20
N LEU A 192 -12.52 -1.25 -5.47
CA LEU A 192 -11.33 -0.54 -5.01
C LEU A 192 -11.19 0.82 -5.68
N ALA A 193 -11.45 0.89 -6.99
CA ALA A 193 -11.44 2.15 -7.73
C ALA A 193 -12.51 3.14 -7.21
N ALA A 194 -13.72 2.64 -6.91
CA ALA A 194 -14.77 3.45 -6.32
C ALA A 194 -14.37 4.01 -4.94
N LEU A 195 -13.79 3.17 -4.06
CA LEU A 195 -13.28 3.62 -2.76
C LEU A 195 -12.19 4.70 -2.89
N VAL A 196 -11.32 4.60 -3.90
CA VAL A 196 -10.30 5.61 -4.18
C VAL A 196 -10.96 6.91 -4.65
N ALA A 197 -11.95 6.85 -5.55
CA ALA A 197 -12.69 8.02 -6.01
C ALA A 197 -13.46 8.69 -4.85
N ASP A 198 -14.12 7.90 -4.00
CA ASP A 198 -14.86 8.38 -2.82
C ASP A 198 -13.93 9.07 -1.79
N ALA A 199 -12.66 8.72 -1.75
CA ALA A 199 -11.65 9.38 -0.92
C ALA A 199 -11.14 10.70 -1.51
N GLY A 200 -11.71 11.18 -2.63
CA GLY A 200 -11.42 12.48 -3.23
C GLY A 200 -10.27 12.47 -4.24
N PHE A 201 -9.86 11.29 -4.72
CA PHE A 201 -8.90 11.20 -5.81
C PHE A 201 -9.56 11.44 -7.17
N ALA A 202 -8.80 12.04 -8.07
CA ALA A 202 -9.18 12.27 -9.46
C ALA A 202 -8.43 11.31 -10.41
N GLN A 203 -8.89 11.23 -11.67
CA GLN A 203 -8.24 10.45 -12.73
C GLN A 203 -7.95 9.02 -12.29
N VAL A 204 -8.96 8.34 -11.73
CA VAL A 204 -8.83 6.97 -11.27
C VAL A 204 -8.79 6.03 -12.47
N GLU A 205 -7.63 5.43 -12.71
CA GLU A 205 -7.39 4.47 -13.77
C GLU A 205 -7.16 3.08 -13.18
N THR A 206 -7.61 2.07 -13.89
CA THR A 206 -7.46 0.67 -13.48
C THR A 206 -6.79 -0.16 -14.55
N GLU A 207 -5.99 -1.15 -14.12
CA GLU A 207 -5.36 -2.13 -15.00
C GLU A 207 -5.42 -3.51 -14.35
N GLU A 208 -5.66 -4.54 -15.14
CA GLU A 208 -5.68 -5.93 -14.67
C GLU A 208 -4.39 -6.67 -15.05
N MET A 209 -3.88 -7.44 -14.10
CA MET A 209 -2.87 -8.47 -14.34
C MET A 209 -3.54 -9.83 -14.21
N PRO A 210 -3.87 -10.51 -15.32
CA PRO A 210 -4.54 -11.81 -15.28
C PRO A 210 -3.62 -12.87 -14.65
N PRO A 211 -4.21 -13.88 -14.01
CA PRO A 211 -3.44 -15.01 -13.51
C PRO A 211 -2.76 -15.75 -14.68
N PRO A 212 -1.52 -16.24 -14.48
CA PRO A 212 -0.89 -17.12 -15.46
C PRO A 212 -1.70 -18.40 -15.59
N ARG A 213 -1.66 -19.02 -16.79
CA ARG A 213 -2.25 -20.35 -16.97
C ARG A 213 -1.60 -21.34 -16.01
N PHE A 214 -2.41 -22.16 -15.36
CA PHE A 214 -1.98 -23.19 -14.39
C PHE A 214 -1.20 -22.66 -13.18
N SER A 215 -1.50 -21.44 -12.73
CA SER A 215 -0.92 -20.84 -11.52
C SER A 215 -1.96 -20.71 -10.41
N ALA A 216 -1.51 -20.83 -9.16
CA ALA A 216 -2.32 -20.49 -8.00
C ALA A 216 -2.44 -18.96 -7.76
N PHE A 217 -1.72 -18.15 -8.53
CA PHE A 217 -1.84 -16.69 -8.48
C PHE A 217 -3.26 -16.25 -8.88
N PRO A 218 -3.99 -15.55 -8.01
CA PRO A 218 -5.40 -15.24 -8.26
C PRO A 218 -5.64 -14.16 -9.31
N GLY A 219 -4.61 -13.51 -9.80
CA GLY A 219 -4.65 -12.26 -10.54
C GLY A 219 -4.48 -11.06 -9.63
N ALA A 220 -4.07 -9.96 -10.17
CA ALA A 220 -3.96 -8.70 -9.47
C ALA A 220 -4.59 -7.57 -10.30
N GLY A 221 -4.94 -6.49 -9.64
CA GLY A 221 -5.35 -5.25 -10.27
C GLY A 221 -4.54 -4.09 -9.74
N PHE A 222 -4.42 -3.08 -10.56
CA PHE A 222 -3.78 -1.82 -10.23
C PHE A 222 -4.82 -0.71 -10.26
N VAL A 223 -4.76 0.18 -9.30
CA VAL A 223 -5.46 1.45 -9.31
C VAL A 223 -4.42 2.55 -9.24
N ARG A 224 -4.42 3.43 -10.23
CA ARG A 224 -3.63 4.67 -10.25
C ARG A 224 -4.58 5.84 -10.14
N ALA A 225 -4.27 6.80 -9.28
CA ALA A 225 -5.07 7.99 -9.10
C ALA A 225 -4.21 9.18 -8.68
N TYR A 226 -4.76 10.38 -8.83
CA TYR A 226 -4.06 11.61 -8.48
C TYR A 226 -4.85 12.35 -7.41
N LYS A 227 -4.15 12.91 -6.40
CA LYS A 227 -4.80 13.85 -5.50
C LYS A 227 -5.19 15.09 -6.29
N SER A 228 -6.46 15.50 -6.21
CA SER A 228 -6.94 16.73 -6.84
C SER A 228 -6.03 17.91 -6.44
N GLY A 229 -5.51 18.65 -7.41
CA GLY A 229 -4.85 19.91 -7.15
C GLY A 229 -5.88 20.91 -6.64
N GLU A 230 -5.50 21.84 -5.78
CA GLU A 230 -6.28 23.05 -5.60
C GLU A 230 -6.36 23.73 -6.97
N GLN A 231 -7.54 23.75 -7.58
CA GLN A 231 -7.74 24.62 -8.72
C GLN A 231 -7.62 26.05 -8.18
N PRO A 232 -6.69 26.86 -8.64
CA PRO A 232 -6.74 28.28 -8.29
C PRO A 232 -8.10 28.79 -8.76
N PHE A 233 -8.85 29.35 -7.82
CA PHE A 233 -10.11 30.03 -8.13
C PHE A 233 -9.81 31.04 -9.23
N MET A 234 -10.11 30.68 -10.46
CA MET A 234 -10.15 31.67 -11.55
C MET A 234 -11.44 32.46 -11.35
N TYR A 235 -11.32 33.60 -10.69
CA TYR A 235 -12.34 34.64 -10.79
C TYR A 235 -12.51 34.99 -12.28
N ARG A 236 -13.68 34.68 -12.80
CA ARG A 236 -14.19 35.31 -14.04
C ARG A 236 -14.86 36.63 -13.67
#